data_1a2ff0eac765b77b5cd3d054ddef40e3
#
_entry.id   1a2ff0eac765b77b5cd3d054ddef40e3
#
_cell.length_a   1.000
_cell.length_b   1.000
_cell.length_c   1.000
_cell.angle_alpha   90.00
_cell.angle_beta   90.00
_cell.angle_gamma   90.00
#
_symmetry.space_group_name_H-M   'P 1'
#
loop_
_entity.id
_entity.type
_entity.pdbx_description
1 polymer ?
#
loop_
_entity_poly.entity_id
_entity_poly.type
_entity_poly.pdbx_seq_one_letter_code
_entity_poly.pdbx_strand_id
1 'polypeptide(L)'
;MWERERSPIRNDEQHLAGEPSLKAVRFVSRQEKPFKVNMLREAGSYFLRTLTLQYQPVYIAALGATAFQLGVANSIGGLSAVAIALPIGWLADKYGVRRIFLAATGAMLFGAFLFASAESWTIVILALLIGNLGLQMETTACPIVCGSCLKDKERATGMGLCDTLTAIPGLVSPLIGAVLITRFGGLNVNGIRPLYYLQVIGFSMILIFILVEFTEPKRRGLKIQSGFNESIRELFDRGTKLKSWILFVSLSTIPLYMATMVYVPFFAAEIKQANAFVLGGMAMASMVMPLTLSIPLGRLADRIGRKKVLYLTTSIYCLSLLLLVYAVDSTMLLLSGVLQGFSVLASVTRGAMTAELVPTALLGRMFGTLGLFRGLVMILSPVGGGVLWTAIGPESVFYVIIALQVLSMFLLVTMPETSSSRHVTTRT
;
A
#
# COMPACT_ATOMS: atom_id res chain seq x y z
N MET A 1 -4.48 -59.15 22.70
CA MET A 1 -3.47 -59.21 21.65
C MET A 1 -3.91 -58.27 20.52
N TRP A 2 -3.58 -56.97 20.67
CA TRP A 2 -3.85 -55.91 19.71
C TRP A 2 -2.59 -55.07 19.60
N GLU A 3 -1.71 -55.45 18.64
CA GLU A 3 -0.61 -54.63 18.19
C GLU A 3 -1.15 -53.51 17.31
N ARG A 4 -0.94 -52.27 17.79
CA ARG A 4 -1.17 -51.06 17.00
C ARG A 4 0.02 -50.89 16.02
N GLU A 5 -0.21 -51.09 14.76
CA GLU A 5 0.66 -50.57 13.69
C GLU A 5 0.81 -49.07 13.83
N ARG A 6 1.99 -48.63 14.24
CA ARG A 6 2.39 -47.23 14.20
C ARG A 6 2.83 -46.93 12.75
N SER A 7 2.07 -46.13 12.04
CA SER A 7 2.38 -45.62 10.72
C SER A 7 3.71 -44.83 10.73
N PRO A 8 4.59 -44.99 9.72
CA PRO A 8 5.91 -44.35 9.64
C PRO A 8 5.90 -42.87 9.22
N ILE A 9 4.78 -42.16 9.30
CA ILE A 9 4.64 -40.78 8.83
C ILE A 9 5.12 -39.71 9.84
N ARG A 10 5.51 -40.11 11.07
CA ARG A 10 5.78 -39.17 12.15
C ARG A 10 7.23 -38.74 12.33
N ASN A 11 8.19 -39.33 11.64
CA ASN A 11 9.61 -39.02 11.81
C ASN A 11 10.19 -37.97 10.85
N ASP A 12 9.48 -37.59 9.76
CA ASP A 12 9.98 -36.57 8.84
C ASP A 12 9.67 -35.12 9.27
N GLU A 13 8.78 -34.91 10.24
CA GLU A 13 8.44 -33.55 10.73
C GLU A 13 9.43 -32.97 11.75
N GLN A 14 10.22 -33.78 12.41
CA GLN A 14 11.12 -33.34 13.50
C GLN A 14 12.54 -32.98 13.06
N HIS A 15 12.99 -33.39 11.88
CA HIS A 15 14.35 -33.11 11.38
C HIS A 15 14.46 -31.91 10.41
N LEU A 16 13.38 -31.15 10.17
CA LEU A 16 13.37 -29.98 9.32
C LEU A 16 13.01 -28.71 10.10
N ALA A 17 13.82 -28.39 11.11
CA ALA A 17 14.04 -27.00 11.56
C ALA A 17 14.80 -26.22 10.45
N GLY A 18 14.47 -26.47 9.18
CA GLY A 18 15.01 -25.76 8.03
C GLY A 18 14.54 -24.32 8.02
N GLU A 19 15.44 -23.44 7.62
CA GLU A 19 15.28 -21.99 7.52
C GLU A 19 13.88 -21.57 7.02
N PRO A 20 13.30 -20.50 7.57
CA PRO A 20 11.97 -20.00 7.17
C PRO A 20 11.80 -19.81 5.66
N SER A 21 12.90 -19.48 4.96
CA SER A 21 13.00 -19.34 3.51
C SER A 21 12.64 -20.64 2.75
N LEU A 22 13.12 -21.80 3.21
CA LEU A 22 12.84 -23.11 2.59
C LEU A 22 11.36 -23.51 2.75
N LYS A 23 10.74 -23.15 3.87
CA LYS A 23 9.30 -23.41 4.09
C LYS A 23 8.43 -22.54 3.18
N ALA A 24 8.79 -21.28 2.97
CA ALA A 24 8.10 -20.39 2.05
C ALA A 24 8.20 -20.87 0.60
N VAL A 25 9.39 -21.26 0.13
CA VAL A 25 9.60 -21.79 -1.22
C VAL A 25 8.81 -23.08 -1.43
N ARG A 26 8.82 -24.02 -0.46
CA ARG A 26 8.02 -25.26 -0.53
C ARG A 26 6.53 -24.98 -0.53
N PHE A 27 6.06 -23.98 0.24
CA PHE A 27 4.66 -23.58 0.22
C PHE A 27 4.26 -23.11 -1.19
N VAL A 28 5.00 -22.17 -1.77
CA VAL A 28 4.73 -21.62 -3.10
C VAL A 28 4.80 -22.70 -4.18
N SER A 29 5.79 -23.63 -4.11
CA SER A 29 5.96 -24.70 -5.11
C SER A 29 4.76 -25.64 -5.19
N ARG A 30 4.02 -25.85 -4.09
CA ARG A 30 2.82 -26.70 -4.01
C ARG A 30 1.53 -26.04 -4.50
N GLN A 31 1.54 -24.71 -4.69
CA GLN A 31 0.35 -23.98 -5.09
C GLN A 31 0.04 -24.13 -6.58
N GLU A 32 -1.21 -23.84 -6.96
CA GLU A 32 -1.67 -23.88 -8.35
C GLU A 32 -0.92 -22.88 -9.26
N LYS A 33 -0.83 -23.20 -10.54
CA LYS A 33 -0.15 -22.35 -11.55
C LYS A 33 -0.63 -20.89 -11.53
N PRO A 34 -1.96 -20.57 -11.47
CA PRO A 34 -2.43 -19.18 -11.46
C PRO A 34 -1.89 -18.37 -10.28
N PHE A 35 -1.72 -18.99 -9.10
CA PHE A 35 -1.16 -18.31 -7.92
C PHE A 35 0.33 -17.95 -8.16
N LYS A 36 1.13 -18.88 -8.67
CA LYS A 36 2.57 -18.64 -8.95
C LYS A 36 2.77 -17.56 -9.99
N VAL A 37 1.98 -17.62 -11.06
CA VAL A 37 2.02 -16.63 -12.14
C VAL A 37 1.59 -15.25 -11.61
N ASN A 38 0.54 -15.19 -10.79
CA ASN A 38 0.12 -13.92 -10.16
C ASN A 38 1.19 -13.35 -9.23
N MET A 39 1.86 -14.18 -8.44
CA MET A 39 2.92 -13.73 -7.55
C MET A 39 4.13 -13.16 -8.33
N LEU A 40 4.56 -13.83 -9.40
CA LEU A 40 5.67 -13.34 -10.24
C LEU A 40 5.29 -12.05 -10.96
N ARG A 41 4.08 -11.97 -11.51
CA ARG A 41 3.51 -10.77 -12.13
C ARG A 41 3.50 -9.60 -11.13
N GLU A 42 2.97 -9.83 -9.93
CA GLU A 42 2.88 -8.80 -8.87
C GLU A 42 4.27 -8.32 -8.44
N ALA A 43 5.23 -9.23 -8.28
CA ALA A 43 6.61 -8.85 -7.95
C ALA A 43 7.23 -7.93 -9.01
N GLY A 44 7.02 -8.24 -10.29
CA GLY A 44 7.46 -7.39 -11.41
C GLY A 44 6.74 -6.04 -11.42
N SER A 45 5.42 -6.04 -11.30
CA SER A 45 4.62 -4.79 -11.24
C SER A 45 5.03 -3.92 -10.06
N TYR A 46 5.21 -4.52 -8.89
CA TYR A 46 5.61 -3.78 -7.68
C TYR A 46 7.00 -3.17 -7.83
N PHE A 47 7.96 -3.93 -8.37
CA PHE A 47 9.31 -3.42 -8.69
C PHE A 47 9.25 -2.19 -9.61
N LEU A 48 8.51 -2.29 -10.72
CA LEU A 48 8.40 -1.20 -11.69
C LEU A 48 7.74 0.05 -11.09
N ARG A 49 6.71 -0.11 -10.28
CA ARG A 49 6.02 1.01 -9.61
C ARG A 49 6.93 1.70 -8.60
N THR A 50 7.59 0.94 -7.73
CA THR A 50 8.46 1.50 -6.69
C THR A 50 9.74 2.11 -7.24
N LEU A 51 10.15 1.72 -8.46
CA LEU A 51 11.28 2.31 -9.17
C LEU A 51 11.11 3.82 -9.41
N THR A 52 9.89 4.27 -9.69
CA THR A 52 9.60 5.67 -10.04
C THR A 52 8.86 6.44 -8.95
N LEU A 53 8.17 5.74 -8.04
CA LEU A 53 7.23 6.33 -7.08
C LEU A 53 7.83 7.51 -6.32
N GLN A 54 9.05 7.36 -5.81
CA GLN A 54 9.74 8.38 -5.02
C GLN A 54 10.18 9.58 -5.85
N TYR A 55 10.43 9.38 -7.14
CA TYR A 55 10.92 10.43 -8.04
C TYR A 55 9.79 11.12 -8.81
N GLN A 56 8.59 10.56 -8.79
CA GLN A 56 7.44 11.06 -9.55
C GLN A 56 7.06 12.52 -9.20
N PRO A 57 6.96 12.95 -7.92
CA PRO A 57 6.67 14.34 -7.61
C PRO A 57 7.75 15.31 -8.11
N VAL A 58 9.01 14.91 -8.00
CA VAL A 58 10.16 15.69 -8.49
C VAL A 58 10.13 15.80 -10.02
N TYR A 59 9.76 14.71 -10.71
CA TYR A 59 9.61 14.72 -12.17
C TYR A 59 8.49 15.67 -12.63
N ILE A 60 7.35 15.66 -11.95
CA ILE A 60 6.22 16.54 -12.26
C ILE A 60 6.60 18.01 -12.06
N ALA A 61 7.33 18.33 -10.99
CA ALA A 61 7.86 19.67 -10.74
C ALA A 61 8.90 20.07 -11.80
N ALA A 62 9.81 19.18 -12.18
CA ALA A 62 10.77 19.40 -13.25
C ALA A 62 10.13 19.68 -14.63
N LEU A 63 8.90 19.20 -14.85
CA LEU A 63 8.06 19.53 -16.02
C LEU A 63 7.34 20.88 -15.88
N GLY A 64 7.65 21.68 -14.87
CA GLY A 64 7.14 23.03 -14.68
C GLY A 64 5.90 23.14 -13.78
N ALA A 65 5.52 22.08 -13.05
CA ALA A 65 4.40 22.17 -12.11
C ALA A 65 4.81 22.89 -10.81
N THR A 66 3.97 23.80 -10.35
CA THR A 66 4.07 24.35 -8.99
C THR A 66 3.61 23.32 -7.95
N ALA A 67 3.91 23.54 -6.66
CA ALA A 67 3.46 22.66 -5.58
C ALA A 67 1.93 22.49 -5.54
N PHE A 68 1.17 23.55 -5.85
CA PHE A 68 -0.28 23.47 -5.98
C PHE A 68 -0.71 22.58 -7.15
N GLN A 69 -0.11 22.78 -8.33
CA GLN A 69 -0.40 21.99 -9.52
C GLN A 69 -0.03 20.52 -9.34
N LEU A 70 1.06 20.24 -8.62
CA LEU A 70 1.44 18.89 -8.20
C LEU A 70 0.34 18.23 -7.36
N GLY A 71 -0.22 18.95 -6.39
CA GLY A 71 -1.36 18.52 -5.59
C GLY A 71 -2.59 18.24 -6.45
N VAL A 72 -2.94 19.16 -7.35
CA VAL A 72 -4.08 19.02 -8.28
C VAL A 72 -3.91 17.80 -9.17
N ALA A 73 -2.74 17.60 -9.77
CA ALA A 73 -2.45 16.46 -10.64
C ALA A 73 -2.65 15.12 -9.92
N ASN A 74 -2.14 14.99 -8.70
CA ASN A 74 -2.31 13.78 -7.88
C ASN A 74 -3.77 13.58 -7.45
N SER A 75 -4.49 14.63 -7.11
CA SER A 75 -5.91 14.57 -6.75
C SER A 75 -6.79 14.13 -7.92
N ILE A 76 -6.57 14.68 -9.09
CA ILE A 76 -7.28 14.27 -10.31
C ILE A 76 -6.95 12.81 -10.64
N GLY A 77 -5.67 12.41 -10.54
CA GLY A 77 -5.27 11.01 -10.69
C GLY A 77 -5.99 10.07 -9.72
N GLY A 78 -6.25 10.53 -8.48
CA GLY A 78 -7.00 9.77 -7.48
C GLY A 78 -8.47 9.53 -7.83
N LEU A 79 -9.10 10.42 -8.60
CA LEU A 79 -10.52 10.28 -9.02
C LEU A 79 -10.76 8.98 -9.79
N SER A 80 -9.86 8.61 -10.69
CA SER A 80 -10.00 7.39 -11.51
C SER A 80 -9.98 6.11 -10.65
N ALA A 81 -9.12 6.07 -9.64
CA ALA A 81 -9.04 4.94 -8.71
C ALA A 81 -10.33 4.78 -7.91
N VAL A 82 -10.91 5.89 -7.42
CA VAL A 82 -12.19 5.89 -6.70
C VAL A 82 -13.35 5.49 -7.61
N ALA A 83 -13.40 6.03 -8.83
CA ALA A 83 -14.45 5.73 -9.78
C ALA A 83 -14.53 4.25 -10.16
N ILE A 84 -13.37 3.58 -10.33
CA ILE A 84 -13.32 2.16 -10.69
C ILE A 84 -13.45 1.21 -9.48
N ALA A 85 -13.20 1.69 -8.27
CA ALA A 85 -13.18 0.84 -7.06
C ALA A 85 -14.49 0.06 -6.84
N LEU A 86 -15.64 0.66 -7.15
CA LEU A 86 -16.94 0.01 -7.02
C LEU A 86 -17.21 -1.00 -8.16
N PRO A 87 -17.09 -0.64 -9.45
CA PRO A 87 -17.45 -1.54 -10.54
C PRO A 87 -16.42 -2.65 -10.78
N ILE A 88 -15.17 -2.53 -10.31
CA ILE A 88 -14.12 -3.49 -10.64
C ILE A 88 -14.41 -4.92 -10.16
N GLY A 89 -15.03 -5.08 -9.00
CA GLY A 89 -15.43 -6.39 -8.50
C GLY A 89 -16.44 -7.06 -9.43
N TRP A 90 -17.48 -6.33 -9.86
CA TRP A 90 -18.46 -6.79 -10.82
C TRP A 90 -17.84 -7.08 -12.20
N LEU A 91 -16.93 -6.21 -12.66
CA LEU A 91 -16.20 -6.44 -13.91
C LEU A 91 -15.36 -7.71 -13.84
N ALA A 92 -14.67 -7.94 -12.72
CA ALA A 92 -13.90 -9.17 -12.50
C ALA A 92 -14.79 -10.41 -12.50
N ASP A 93 -15.99 -10.33 -11.92
CA ASP A 93 -16.96 -11.44 -11.93
C ASP A 93 -17.51 -11.72 -13.33
N LYS A 94 -17.79 -10.68 -14.10
CA LYS A 94 -18.37 -10.80 -15.44
C LYS A 94 -17.36 -11.23 -16.50
N TYR A 95 -16.17 -10.64 -16.50
CA TYR A 95 -15.20 -10.80 -17.59
C TYR A 95 -14.03 -11.72 -17.26
N GLY A 96 -13.86 -12.11 -15.98
CA GLY A 96 -12.75 -12.92 -15.52
C GLY A 96 -11.54 -12.10 -15.10
N VAL A 97 -10.74 -12.66 -14.19
CA VAL A 97 -9.58 -11.96 -13.59
C VAL A 97 -8.47 -11.75 -14.60
N ARG A 98 -8.27 -12.68 -15.55
CA ARG A 98 -7.27 -12.54 -16.62
C ARG A 98 -7.47 -11.28 -17.44
N ARG A 99 -8.72 -11.00 -17.87
CA ARG A 99 -9.03 -9.78 -18.64
C ARG A 99 -8.82 -8.51 -17.84
N ILE A 100 -9.13 -8.57 -16.53
CA ILE A 100 -8.88 -7.44 -15.63
C ILE A 100 -7.39 -7.16 -15.51
N PHE A 101 -6.53 -8.19 -15.35
CA PHE A 101 -5.08 -8.00 -15.31
C PHE A 101 -4.52 -7.46 -16.64
N LEU A 102 -5.02 -7.93 -17.76
CA LEU A 102 -4.61 -7.39 -19.08
C LEU A 102 -4.99 -5.90 -19.22
N ALA A 103 -6.22 -5.53 -18.85
CA ALA A 103 -6.66 -4.14 -18.87
C ALA A 103 -5.87 -3.27 -17.86
N ALA A 104 -5.63 -3.78 -16.64
CA ALA A 104 -4.85 -3.10 -15.61
C ALA A 104 -3.41 -2.84 -16.06
N THR A 105 -2.72 -3.90 -16.53
CA THR A 105 -1.33 -3.78 -17.01
C THR A 105 -1.26 -2.91 -18.27
N GLY A 106 -2.23 -3.01 -19.18
CA GLY A 106 -2.34 -2.13 -20.36
C GLY A 106 -2.53 -0.66 -19.97
N ALA A 107 -3.35 -0.36 -18.99
CA ALA A 107 -3.53 0.98 -18.45
C ALA A 107 -2.24 1.51 -17.80
N MET A 108 -1.54 0.69 -17.00
CA MET A 108 -0.25 1.07 -16.40
C MET A 108 0.84 1.28 -17.47
N LEU A 109 0.89 0.42 -18.48
CA LEU A 109 1.77 0.58 -19.65
C LEU A 109 1.53 1.90 -20.37
N PHE A 110 0.27 2.21 -20.66
CA PHE A 110 -0.08 3.45 -21.33
C PHE A 110 0.18 4.69 -20.47
N GLY A 111 -0.09 4.60 -19.14
CA GLY A 111 0.29 5.62 -18.19
C GLY A 111 1.81 5.87 -18.15
N ALA A 112 2.61 4.80 -18.12
CA ALA A 112 4.07 4.89 -18.18
C ALA A 112 4.57 5.51 -19.50
N PHE A 113 3.94 5.17 -20.62
CA PHE A 113 4.23 5.77 -21.92
C PHE A 113 3.95 7.28 -21.94
N LEU A 114 2.82 7.70 -21.36
CA LEU A 114 2.48 9.13 -21.24
C LEU A 114 3.49 9.86 -20.34
N PHE A 115 3.92 9.26 -19.23
CA PHE A 115 5.00 9.82 -18.41
C PHE A 115 6.33 9.94 -19.19
N ALA A 116 6.70 8.90 -19.95
CA ALA A 116 7.93 8.88 -20.73
C ALA A 116 7.94 9.94 -21.84
N SER A 117 6.78 10.23 -22.44
CA SER A 117 6.60 11.21 -23.53
C SER A 117 6.17 12.60 -23.06
N ALA A 118 5.99 12.82 -21.75
CA ALA A 118 5.50 14.08 -21.23
C ALA A 118 6.50 15.22 -21.46
N GLU A 119 6.01 16.30 -22.09
CA GLU A 119 6.74 17.57 -22.25
C GLU A 119 6.23 18.65 -21.29
N SER A 120 5.07 18.42 -20.66
CA SER A 120 4.46 19.31 -19.69
C SER A 120 3.76 18.52 -18.58
N TRP A 121 3.61 19.13 -17.41
CA TRP A 121 2.91 18.53 -16.29
C TRP A 121 1.42 18.21 -16.58
N THR A 122 0.80 18.88 -17.56
CA THR A 122 -0.60 18.63 -17.93
C THR A 122 -0.81 17.25 -18.56
N ILE A 123 0.16 16.76 -19.35
CA ILE A 123 0.11 15.38 -19.88
C ILE A 123 0.19 14.36 -18.75
N VAL A 124 0.93 14.69 -17.68
CA VAL A 124 1.06 13.82 -16.52
C VAL A 124 -0.27 13.61 -15.78
N ILE A 125 -1.20 14.57 -15.83
CA ILE A 125 -2.55 14.37 -15.26
C ILE A 125 -3.23 13.17 -15.92
N LEU A 126 -3.18 13.07 -17.24
CA LEU A 126 -3.75 11.94 -17.98
C LEU A 126 -3.00 10.64 -17.66
N ALA A 127 -1.67 10.71 -17.54
CA ALA A 127 -0.85 9.57 -17.14
C ALA A 127 -1.23 9.04 -15.75
N LEU A 128 -1.45 9.95 -14.78
CA LEU A 128 -1.90 9.62 -13.42
C LEU A 128 -3.32 9.04 -13.41
N LEU A 129 -4.25 9.61 -14.18
CA LEU A 129 -5.61 9.08 -14.29
C LEU A 129 -5.60 7.62 -14.76
N ILE A 130 -4.90 7.36 -15.85
CA ILE A 130 -4.88 6.03 -16.48
C ILE A 130 -4.05 5.05 -15.65
N GLY A 131 -2.90 5.47 -15.13
CA GLY A 131 -2.02 4.64 -14.31
C GLY A 131 -2.69 4.22 -12.98
N ASN A 132 -3.34 5.16 -12.28
CA ASN A 132 -4.06 4.87 -11.04
C ASN A 132 -5.30 3.99 -11.26
N LEU A 133 -5.99 4.15 -12.40
CA LEU A 133 -7.06 3.23 -12.80
C LEU A 133 -6.52 1.80 -12.93
N GLY A 134 -5.40 1.62 -13.64
CA GLY A 134 -4.75 0.31 -13.77
C GLY A 134 -4.32 -0.26 -12.41
N LEU A 135 -3.70 0.57 -11.56
CA LEU A 135 -3.28 0.17 -10.22
C LEU A 135 -4.46 -0.29 -9.35
N GLN A 136 -5.58 0.44 -9.37
CA GLN A 136 -6.77 0.07 -8.60
C GLN A 136 -7.39 -1.24 -9.10
N MET A 137 -7.40 -1.46 -10.43
CA MET A 137 -7.84 -2.74 -11.00
C MET A 137 -6.95 -3.90 -10.53
N GLU A 138 -5.64 -3.72 -10.54
CA GLU A 138 -4.66 -4.71 -10.12
C GLU A 138 -4.80 -5.06 -8.63
N THR A 139 -4.82 -4.07 -7.75
CA THR A 139 -4.93 -4.26 -6.29
C THR A 139 -6.24 -4.91 -5.86
N THR A 140 -7.31 -4.75 -6.63
CA THR A 140 -8.58 -5.44 -6.37
C THR A 140 -8.58 -6.86 -6.91
N ALA A 141 -7.97 -7.11 -8.07
CA ALA A 141 -7.96 -8.43 -8.71
C ALA A 141 -6.99 -9.42 -8.04
N CYS A 142 -5.87 -8.96 -7.50
CA CYS A 142 -4.86 -9.83 -6.87
C CYS A 142 -5.43 -10.66 -5.69
N PRO A 143 -6.14 -10.11 -4.71
CA PRO A 143 -6.77 -10.88 -3.64
C PRO A 143 -7.80 -11.91 -4.13
N ILE A 144 -8.49 -11.65 -5.26
CA ILE A 144 -9.44 -12.59 -5.85
C ILE A 144 -8.73 -13.86 -6.32
N VAL A 145 -7.56 -13.74 -6.96
CA VAL A 145 -6.74 -14.90 -7.37
C VAL A 145 -6.26 -15.67 -6.14
N CYS A 146 -5.69 -14.97 -5.17
CA CYS A 146 -5.22 -15.59 -3.94
C CYS A 146 -6.35 -16.32 -3.20
N GLY A 147 -7.52 -15.68 -3.09
CA GLY A 147 -8.70 -16.27 -2.45
C GLY A 147 -9.26 -17.50 -3.19
N SER A 148 -9.11 -17.55 -4.52
CA SER A 148 -9.60 -18.66 -5.35
C SER A 148 -8.66 -19.86 -5.38
N CYS A 149 -7.34 -19.62 -5.35
CA CYS A 149 -6.32 -20.65 -5.48
C CYS A 149 -5.91 -21.28 -4.13
N LEU A 150 -6.05 -20.54 -3.03
CA LEU A 150 -5.61 -21.00 -1.71
C LEU A 150 -6.74 -21.72 -0.95
N LYS A 151 -6.39 -22.77 -0.19
CA LYS A 151 -7.29 -23.45 0.73
C LYS A 151 -7.66 -22.51 1.90
N ASP A 152 -8.85 -22.62 2.44
CA ASP A 152 -9.34 -21.73 3.50
C ASP A 152 -8.42 -21.64 4.73
N LYS A 153 -7.83 -22.78 5.15
CA LYS A 153 -6.88 -22.84 6.28
C LYS A 153 -5.53 -22.18 5.99
N GLU A 154 -5.13 -22.07 4.72
CA GLU A 154 -3.83 -21.55 4.28
C GLU A 154 -3.94 -20.15 3.67
N ARG A 155 -5.17 -19.62 3.51
CA ARG A 155 -5.43 -18.36 2.79
C ARG A 155 -4.71 -17.17 3.41
N ALA A 156 -4.80 -16.98 4.71
CA ALA A 156 -4.13 -15.87 5.41
C ALA A 156 -2.60 -15.95 5.29
N THR A 157 -2.04 -17.15 5.50
CA THR A 157 -0.59 -17.38 5.36
C THR A 157 -0.13 -17.19 3.92
N GLY A 158 -0.89 -17.70 2.95
CA GLY A 158 -0.55 -17.58 1.53
C GLY A 158 -0.63 -16.16 1.01
N MET A 159 -1.61 -15.36 1.44
CA MET A 159 -1.69 -13.93 1.11
C MET A 159 -0.53 -13.15 1.73
N GLY A 160 -0.23 -13.37 3.01
CA GLY A 160 0.90 -12.71 3.66
C GLY A 160 2.26 -13.07 3.04
N LEU A 161 2.44 -14.33 2.60
CA LEU A 161 3.64 -14.74 1.86
C LEU A 161 3.68 -14.08 0.47
N CYS A 162 2.55 -13.98 -0.22
CA CYS A 162 2.47 -13.29 -1.50
C CYS A 162 2.93 -11.83 -1.34
N ASP A 163 2.33 -11.10 -0.39
CA ASP A 163 2.66 -9.69 -0.14
C ASP A 163 4.14 -9.51 0.25
N THR A 164 4.68 -10.40 1.09
CA THR A 164 6.09 -10.31 1.53
C THR A 164 7.06 -10.60 0.38
N LEU A 165 6.85 -11.69 -0.36
CA LEU A 165 7.76 -12.10 -1.44
C LEU A 165 7.72 -11.14 -2.63
N THR A 166 6.56 -10.57 -2.93
CA THR A 166 6.41 -9.57 -4.00
C THR A 166 7.02 -8.21 -3.63
N ALA A 167 7.10 -7.89 -2.34
CA ALA A 167 7.72 -6.65 -1.87
C ALA A 167 9.25 -6.66 -1.95
N ILE A 168 9.91 -7.83 -1.93
CA ILE A 168 11.38 -7.94 -1.92
C ILE A 168 12.04 -7.23 -3.13
N PRO A 169 11.63 -7.47 -4.40
CA PRO A 169 12.21 -6.75 -5.52
C PRO A 169 11.99 -5.23 -5.45
N GLY A 170 10.82 -4.82 -4.93
CA GLY A 170 10.48 -3.41 -4.74
C GLY A 170 11.36 -2.70 -3.71
N LEU A 171 11.94 -3.43 -2.75
CA LEU A 171 12.81 -2.86 -1.72
C LEU A 171 14.06 -2.22 -2.32
N VAL A 172 14.65 -2.85 -3.32
CA VAL A 172 15.92 -2.40 -3.95
C VAL A 172 15.67 -1.41 -5.09
N SER A 173 14.45 -1.42 -5.66
CA SER A 173 14.13 -0.63 -6.86
C SER A 173 14.36 0.88 -6.73
N PRO A 174 14.11 1.58 -5.59
CA PRO A 174 14.39 3.01 -5.47
C PRO A 174 15.87 3.35 -5.60
N LEU A 175 16.77 2.47 -5.10
CA LEU A 175 18.22 2.66 -5.27
C LEU A 175 18.66 2.40 -6.70
N ILE A 176 18.09 1.42 -7.39
CA ILE A 176 18.33 1.22 -8.82
C ILE A 176 17.88 2.46 -9.59
N GLY A 177 16.72 3.04 -9.23
CA GLY A 177 16.26 4.33 -9.76
C GLY A 177 17.27 5.44 -9.54
N ALA A 178 17.86 5.55 -8.34
CA ALA A 178 18.89 6.53 -8.01
C ALA A 178 20.13 6.40 -8.90
N VAL A 179 20.62 5.17 -9.11
CA VAL A 179 21.78 4.91 -9.98
C VAL A 179 21.48 5.36 -11.41
N LEU A 180 20.32 5.01 -11.95
CA LEU A 180 19.93 5.41 -13.31
C LEU A 180 19.79 6.93 -13.43
N ILE A 181 19.07 7.57 -12.50
CA ILE A 181 18.89 9.03 -12.50
C ILE A 181 20.25 9.74 -12.49
N THR A 182 21.16 9.30 -11.64
CA THR A 182 22.51 9.92 -11.54
C THR A 182 23.31 9.72 -12.83
N ARG A 183 23.19 8.57 -13.49
CA ARG A 183 23.82 8.28 -14.77
C ARG A 183 23.28 9.12 -15.93
N PHE A 184 22.01 9.48 -15.89
CA PHE A 184 21.32 10.22 -16.96
C PHE A 184 21.19 11.73 -16.67
N GLY A 185 21.89 12.29 -15.70
CA GLY A 185 21.98 13.74 -15.50
C GLY A 185 21.31 14.29 -14.23
N GLY A 186 20.92 13.43 -13.28
CA GLY A 186 20.41 13.84 -11.96
C GLY A 186 18.88 14.04 -11.89
N LEU A 187 18.42 14.72 -10.84
CA LEU A 187 16.98 14.93 -10.54
C LEU A 187 16.37 16.01 -11.46
N ASN A 188 16.32 15.73 -12.75
CA ASN A 188 15.70 16.58 -13.78
C ASN A 188 14.89 15.69 -14.75
N VAL A 189 14.23 16.33 -15.71
CA VAL A 189 13.41 15.62 -16.71
C VAL A 189 14.21 14.55 -17.44
N ASN A 190 15.43 14.86 -17.87
CA ASN A 190 16.27 13.96 -18.66
C ASN A 190 16.77 12.77 -17.82
N GLY A 191 17.09 13.00 -16.56
CA GLY A 191 17.58 11.95 -15.66
C GLY A 191 16.47 11.00 -15.16
N ILE A 192 15.25 11.50 -14.96
CA ILE A 192 14.15 10.68 -14.45
C ILE A 192 13.38 9.98 -15.57
N ARG A 193 13.25 10.57 -16.74
CA ARG A 193 12.50 10.03 -17.89
C ARG A 193 12.90 8.60 -18.29
N PRO A 194 14.19 8.19 -18.27
CA PRO A 194 14.62 6.83 -18.57
C PRO A 194 13.96 5.75 -17.70
N LEU A 195 13.60 6.08 -16.44
CA LEU A 195 12.88 5.16 -15.56
C LEU A 195 11.48 4.82 -16.11
N TYR A 196 10.82 5.79 -16.72
CA TYR A 196 9.50 5.56 -17.35
C TYR A 196 9.62 4.74 -18.65
N TYR A 197 10.69 4.91 -19.43
CA TYR A 197 10.96 4.00 -20.57
C TYR A 197 11.18 2.56 -20.07
N LEU A 198 11.91 2.39 -18.97
CA LEU A 198 12.10 1.07 -18.36
C LEU A 198 10.76 0.48 -17.88
N GLN A 199 9.87 1.32 -17.31
CA GLN A 199 8.51 0.88 -16.97
C GLN A 199 7.71 0.45 -18.21
N VAL A 200 7.80 1.17 -19.33
CA VAL A 200 7.12 0.80 -20.58
C VAL A 200 7.59 -0.57 -21.05
N ILE A 201 8.90 -0.82 -21.05
CA ILE A 201 9.46 -2.13 -21.42
C ILE A 201 8.99 -3.20 -20.45
N GLY A 202 9.10 -2.95 -19.14
CA GLY A 202 8.74 -3.90 -18.10
C GLY A 202 7.25 -4.26 -18.10
N PHE A 203 6.35 -3.26 -18.20
CA PHE A 203 4.91 -3.55 -18.29
C PHE A 203 4.53 -4.24 -19.61
N SER A 204 5.23 -3.97 -20.72
CA SER A 204 5.05 -4.72 -21.97
C SER A 204 5.43 -6.20 -21.77
N MET A 205 6.54 -6.48 -21.10
CA MET A 205 6.95 -7.86 -20.77
C MET A 205 5.93 -8.55 -19.85
N ILE A 206 5.42 -7.85 -18.83
CA ILE A 206 4.38 -8.37 -17.95
C ILE A 206 3.08 -8.64 -18.71
N LEU A 207 2.69 -7.76 -19.65
CA LEU A 207 1.51 -7.95 -20.47
C LEU A 207 1.61 -9.22 -21.31
N ILE A 208 2.76 -9.42 -21.98
CA ILE A 208 3.06 -10.65 -22.74
C ILE A 208 3.04 -11.86 -21.83
N PHE A 209 3.66 -11.76 -20.66
CA PHE A 209 3.68 -12.85 -19.66
C PHE A 209 2.26 -13.26 -19.22
N ILE A 210 1.34 -12.29 -18.98
CA ILE A 210 -0.06 -12.58 -18.66
C ILE A 210 -0.76 -13.26 -19.85
N LEU A 211 -0.50 -12.81 -21.08
CA LEU A 211 -1.09 -13.40 -22.28
C LEU A 211 -0.71 -14.85 -22.48
N VAL A 212 0.54 -15.23 -22.19
CA VAL A 212 1.08 -16.56 -22.41
C VAL A 212 0.79 -17.51 -21.22
N GLU A 213 1.10 -17.06 -20.00
CA GLU A 213 1.17 -17.96 -18.84
C GLU A 213 -0.05 -17.92 -17.92
N PHE A 214 -0.83 -16.80 -17.89
CA PHE A 214 -1.91 -16.67 -16.93
C PHE A 214 -3.15 -17.43 -17.37
N THR A 215 -3.55 -18.42 -16.56
CA THR A 215 -4.80 -19.17 -16.73
C THR A 215 -5.84 -18.71 -15.70
N GLU A 216 -7.10 -18.65 -16.08
CA GLU A 216 -8.20 -18.26 -15.20
C GLU A 216 -8.32 -19.25 -14.02
N PRO A 217 -8.28 -18.79 -12.75
CA PRO A 217 -8.47 -19.67 -11.61
C PRO A 217 -9.89 -20.24 -11.58
N LYS A 218 -10.05 -21.49 -11.12
CA LYS A 218 -11.36 -22.09 -10.91
C LYS A 218 -12.09 -21.36 -9.80
N ARG A 219 -13.15 -20.60 -10.14
CA ARG A 219 -13.92 -19.83 -9.16
C ARG A 219 -14.76 -20.74 -8.29
N ARG A 220 -14.57 -20.67 -6.98
CA ARG A 220 -15.55 -21.11 -6.00
C ARG A 220 -16.51 -19.95 -5.79
N GLY A 221 -17.76 -20.09 -6.29
CA GLY A 221 -18.75 -19.02 -6.34
C GLY A 221 -18.97 -18.31 -5.00
N LEU A 222 -18.43 -17.12 -4.87
CA LEU A 222 -18.80 -16.16 -3.82
C LEU A 222 -19.97 -15.35 -4.36
N LYS A 223 -21.19 -15.65 -3.89
CA LYS A 223 -22.36 -14.81 -4.18
C LYS A 223 -22.18 -13.48 -3.42
N ILE A 224 -22.02 -12.40 -4.17
CA ILE A 224 -22.10 -11.04 -3.61
C ILE A 224 -23.59 -10.81 -3.28
N GLN A 225 -23.92 -10.78 -1.98
CA GLN A 225 -25.25 -10.44 -1.50
C GLN A 225 -25.28 -8.98 -1.04
N SER A 226 -26.37 -8.29 -1.42
CA SER A 226 -26.97 -7.06 -0.88
C SER A 226 -26.44 -5.70 -1.38
N GLY A 227 -27.43 -4.76 -1.52
CA GLY A 227 -27.26 -3.40 -1.99
C GLY A 227 -26.39 -2.52 -1.08
N PHE A 228 -25.60 -1.67 -1.69
CA PHE A 228 -24.60 -0.80 -1.04
C PHE A 228 -25.23 0.20 -0.06
N ASN A 229 -26.38 0.81 -0.41
CA ASN A 229 -27.00 1.88 0.38
C ASN A 229 -27.58 1.43 1.72
N GLU A 230 -28.24 0.25 1.76
CA GLU A 230 -28.75 -0.31 3.01
C GLU A 230 -27.64 -0.70 3.98
N SER A 231 -26.52 -1.12 3.41
CA SER A 231 -25.33 -1.55 4.16
C SER A 231 -24.65 -0.41 4.93
N ILE A 232 -24.59 0.77 4.33
CA ILE A 232 -23.98 1.95 4.99
C ILE A 232 -24.90 2.43 6.12
N ARG A 233 -26.21 2.51 5.88
CA ARG A 233 -27.17 2.96 6.88
C ARG A 233 -27.15 2.05 8.13
N GLU A 234 -27.15 0.74 7.95
CA GLU A 234 -27.07 -0.23 9.04
C GLU A 234 -25.77 -0.09 9.89
N LEU A 235 -24.64 0.22 9.24
CA LEU A 235 -23.37 0.49 9.93
C LEU A 235 -23.42 1.76 10.78
N PHE A 236 -24.06 2.83 10.25
CA PHE A 236 -24.15 4.10 10.96
C PHE A 236 -25.18 4.09 12.11
N ASP A 237 -26.20 3.27 12.04
CA ASP A 237 -27.24 3.14 13.08
C ASP A 237 -26.76 2.33 14.29
N ARG A 238 -25.71 1.50 14.15
CA ARG A 238 -25.22 0.61 15.22
C ARG A 238 -24.33 1.28 16.29
N GLY A 239 -24.18 2.60 16.29
CA GLY A 239 -23.60 3.33 17.43
C GLY A 239 -22.49 4.32 17.12
N THR A 240 -22.29 5.26 18.06
CA THR A 240 -21.33 6.38 17.99
C THR A 240 -19.87 5.94 17.85
N LYS A 241 -19.49 4.80 18.43
CA LYS A 241 -18.11 4.29 18.40
C LYS A 241 -17.64 3.92 16.99
N LEU A 242 -18.52 3.44 16.12
CA LEU A 242 -18.16 3.09 14.75
C LEU A 242 -17.93 4.33 13.88
N LYS A 243 -18.73 5.37 14.08
CA LYS A 243 -18.57 6.68 13.41
C LYS A 243 -17.19 7.29 13.75
N SER A 244 -16.85 7.31 15.02
CA SER A 244 -15.55 7.82 15.48
C SER A 244 -14.38 6.98 14.94
N TRP A 245 -14.56 5.65 14.80
CA TRP A 245 -13.55 4.78 14.20
C TRP A 245 -13.32 5.08 12.71
N ILE A 246 -14.39 5.26 11.94
CA ILE A 246 -14.31 5.65 10.52
C ILE A 246 -13.58 7.00 10.39
N LEU A 247 -13.93 7.98 11.23
CA LEU A 247 -13.27 9.28 11.25
C LEU A 247 -11.78 9.15 11.60
N PHE A 248 -11.44 8.39 12.64
CA PHE A 248 -10.05 8.11 13.04
C PHE A 248 -9.25 7.50 11.90
N VAL A 249 -9.77 6.43 11.27
CA VAL A 249 -9.07 5.76 10.15
C VAL A 249 -8.91 6.70 8.97
N SER A 250 -9.92 7.52 8.66
CA SER A 250 -9.87 8.50 7.57
C SER A 250 -8.80 9.56 7.81
N LEU A 251 -8.77 10.17 8.99
CA LEU A 251 -7.73 11.15 9.37
C LEU A 251 -6.34 10.52 9.36
N SER A 252 -6.22 9.28 9.85
CA SER A 252 -4.94 8.56 9.88
C SER A 252 -4.41 8.16 8.50
N THR A 253 -5.19 8.29 7.43
CA THR A 253 -4.73 8.04 6.04
C THR A 253 -4.28 9.29 5.31
N ILE A 254 -4.57 10.50 5.82
CA ILE A 254 -4.12 11.77 5.24
C ILE A 254 -2.60 11.81 5.02
N PRO A 255 -1.75 11.40 6.00
CA PRO A 255 -0.31 11.40 5.82
C PRO A 255 0.18 10.60 4.62
N LEU A 256 -0.46 9.48 4.30
CA LEU A 256 -0.07 8.65 3.18
C LEU A 256 -0.21 9.40 1.85
N TYR A 257 -1.37 10.00 1.61
CA TYR A 257 -1.68 10.64 0.32
C TYR A 257 -1.13 12.06 0.21
N MET A 258 -1.04 12.79 1.32
CA MET A 258 -0.52 14.14 1.36
C MET A 258 1.01 14.16 1.52
N ALA A 259 1.54 13.54 2.58
CA ALA A 259 2.98 13.58 2.85
C ALA A 259 3.74 12.54 2.04
N THR A 260 3.57 11.27 2.35
CA THR A 260 4.48 10.20 1.92
C THR A 260 4.56 10.06 0.40
N MET A 261 3.44 10.16 -0.31
CA MET A 261 3.42 9.99 -1.76
C MET A 261 3.77 11.25 -2.55
N VAL A 262 3.56 12.45 -1.98
CA VAL A 262 3.66 13.71 -2.74
C VAL A 262 4.68 14.66 -2.12
N TYR A 263 4.43 15.15 -0.90
CA TYR A 263 5.19 16.28 -0.39
C TYR A 263 6.49 15.91 0.34
N VAL A 264 6.66 14.69 0.85
CA VAL A 264 7.94 14.25 1.46
C VAL A 264 9.06 14.20 0.42
N PRO A 265 8.93 13.46 -0.70
CA PRO A 265 9.98 13.44 -1.71
C PRO A 265 10.19 14.80 -2.38
N PHE A 266 9.12 15.55 -2.60
CA PHE A 266 9.20 16.89 -3.17
C PHE A 266 9.94 17.87 -2.23
N PHE A 267 9.61 17.88 -0.94
CA PHE A 267 10.30 18.71 0.07
C PHE A 267 11.77 18.33 0.23
N ALA A 268 12.07 17.05 0.28
CA ALA A 268 13.43 16.57 0.39
C ALA A 268 14.27 16.98 -0.83
N ALA A 269 13.72 16.93 -2.04
CA ALA A 269 14.42 17.34 -3.25
C ALA A 269 14.55 18.87 -3.37
N GLU A 270 13.44 19.62 -3.27
CA GLU A 270 13.42 21.05 -3.56
C GLU A 270 13.95 21.91 -2.41
N ILE A 271 13.57 21.59 -1.17
CA ILE A 271 13.93 22.42 0.00
C ILE A 271 15.22 21.93 0.65
N LYS A 272 15.39 20.61 0.80
CA LYS A 272 16.57 20.02 1.44
C LYS A 272 17.69 19.65 0.45
N GLN A 273 17.47 19.88 -0.84
CA GLN A 273 18.45 19.61 -1.91
C GLN A 273 18.99 18.17 -1.89
N ALA A 274 18.11 17.21 -1.51
CA ALA A 274 18.44 15.79 -1.47
C ALA A 274 18.75 15.28 -2.87
N ASN A 275 19.84 14.56 -3.04
CA ASN A 275 20.16 13.91 -4.31
C ASN A 275 19.34 12.61 -4.50
N ALA A 276 19.46 12.00 -5.69
CA ALA A 276 18.69 10.80 -6.04
C ALA A 276 18.93 9.63 -5.06
N PHE A 277 20.16 9.47 -4.56
CA PHE A 277 20.50 8.40 -3.61
C PHE A 277 19.87 8.62 -2.24
N VAL A 278 19.78 9.86 -1.77
CA VAL A 278 19.11 10.18 -0.51
C VAL A 278 17.61 9.90 -0.62
N LEU A 279 16.96 10.32 -1.71
CA LEU A 279 15.56 10.04 -1.96
C LEU A 279 15.27 8.53 -2.07
N GLY A 280 16.06 7.82 -2.86
CA GLY A 280 15.95 6.36 -2.99
C GLY A 280 16.23 5.64 -1.68
N GLY A 281 17.22 6.11 -0.92
CA GLY A 281 17.56 5.60 0.40
C GLY A 281 16.46 5.80 1.43
N MET A 282 15.80 6.98 1.47
CA MET A 282 14.63 7.24 2.32
C MET A 282 13.48 6.27 1.99
N ALA A 283 13.19 6.07 0.70
CA ALA A 283 12.16 5.15 0.26
C ALA A 283 12.47 3.71 0.65
N MET A 284 13.68 3.22 0.37
CA MET A 284 14.12 1.89 0.78
C MET A 284 14.06 1.71 2.30
N ALA A 285 14.58 2.67 3.06
CA ALA A 285 14.59 2.64 4.52
C ALA A 285 13.18 2.56 5.11
N SER A 286 12.21 3.29 4.54
CA SER A 286 10.81 3.23 4.97
C SER A 286 10.15 1.86 4.72
N MET A 287 10.60 1.11 3.72
CA MET A 287 10.11 -0.25 3.41
C MET A 287 10.75 -1.34 4.28
N VAL A 288 11.99 -1.14 4.74
CA VAL A 288 12.70 -2.11 5.61
C VAL A 288 11.99 -2.25 6.96
N MET A 289 11.51 -1.15 7.54
CA MET A 289 10.88 -1.16 8.87
C MET A 289 9.64 -2.08 8.95
N PRO A 290 8.65 -2.01 8.04
CA PRO A 290 7.53 -2.94 8.04
C PRO A 290 7.96 -4.40 7.85
N LEU A 291 8.93 -4.67 6.98
CA LEU A 291 9.40 -6.03 6.72
C LEU A 291 10.04 -6.68 7.96
N THR A 292 10.77 -5.90 8.75
CA THR A 292 11.49 -6.41 9.92
C THR A 292 10.64 -6.39 11.20
N LEU A 293 9.84 -5.35 11.41
CA LEU A 293 9.15 -5.10 12.66
C LEU A 293 7.67 -5.51 12.68
N SER A 294 7.05 -5.91 11.55
CA SER A 294 5.62 -6.27 11.54
C SER A 294 5.29 -7.41 12.50
N ILE A 295 6.12 -8.47 12.54
CA ILE A 295 5.87 -9.61 13.42
C ILE A 295 6.15 -9.26 14.89
N PRO A 296 7.30 -8.66 15.28
CA PRO A 296 7.54 -8.25 16.66
C PRO A 296 6.49 -7.26 17.18
N LEU A 297 6.13 -6.28 16.35
CA LEU A 297 5.18 -5.25 16.74
C LEU A 297 3.74 -5.78 16.83
N GLY A 298 3.38 -6.73 15.95
CA GLY A 298 2.11 -7.46 16.05
C GLY A 298 2.00 -8.22 17.38
N ARG A 299 3.05 -8.97 17.75
CA ARG A 299 3.10 -9.67 19.06
C ARG A 299 3.06 -8.70 20.25
N LEU A 300 3.72 -7.55 20.11
CA LEU A 300 3.66 -6.49 21.12
C LEU A 300 2.23 -5.95 21.26
N ALA A 301 1.54 -5.69 20.11
CA ALA A 301 0.16 -5.21 20.10
C ALA A 301 -0.81 -6.20 20.78
N ASP A 302 -0.59 -7.50 20.59
CA ASP A 302 -1.38 -8.54 21.25
C ASP A 302 -1.13 -8.59 22.78
N ARG A 303 0.08 -8.23 23.25
CA ARG A 303 0.46 -8.26 24.69
C ARG A 303 0.09 -7.00 25.44
N ILE A 304 0.44 -5.82 24.92
CA ILE A 304 0.26 -4.54 25.63
C ILE A 304 -1.01 -3.79 25.23
N GLY A 305 -1.70 -4.27 24.20
CA GLY A 305 -2.89 -3.65 23.61
C GLY A 305 -2.62 -2.87 22.33
N ARG A 306 -3.59 -2.93 21.41
CA ARG A 306 -3.45 -2.34 20.06
C ARG A 306 -3.43 -0.82 20.07
N LYS A 307 -4.19 -0.17 20.98
CA LYS A 307 -4.19 1.28 21.12
C LYS A 307 -2.82 1.82 21.49
N LYS A 308 -2.12 1.18 22.44
CA LYS A 308 -0.79 1.62 22.88
C LYS A 308 0.22 1.55 21.75
N VAL A 309 0.14 0.51 20.91
CA VAL A 309 1.00 0.37 19.73
C VAL A 309 0.66 1.41 18.67
N LEU A 310 -0.62 1.76 18.46
CA LEU A 310 -1.01 2.84 17.58
C LEU A 310 -0.49 4.21 18.05
N TYR A 311 -0.55 4.50 19.36
CA TYR A 311 0.06 5.71 19.92
C TYR A 311 1.56 5.75 19.66
N LEU A 312 2.28 4.67 19.95
CA LEU A 312 3.72 4.58 19.75
C LEU A 312 4.10 4.80 18.27
N THR A 313 3.48 4.05 17.37
CA THR A 313 3.81 4.12 15.93
C THR A 313 3.44 5.46 15.32
N THR A 314 2.33 6.07 15.72
CA THR A 314 1.92 7.40 15.25
C THR A 314 2.84 8.49 15.80
N SER A 315 3.27 8.41 17.08
CA SER A 315 4.22 9.38 17.66
C SER A 315 5.58 9.31 16.95
N ILE A 316 6.08 8.11 16.66
CA ILE A 316 7.34 7.94 15.91
C ILE A 316 7.20 8.51 14.49
N TYR A 317 6.05 8.31 13.84
CA TYR A 317 5.79 8.92 12.55
C TYR A 317 5.75 10.46 12.60
N CYS A 318 5.12 11.05 13.62
CA CYS A 318 5.15 12.51 13.82
C CYS A 318 6.59 13.01 14.02
N LEU A 319 7.39 12.29 14.81
CA LEU A 319 8.81 12.60 14.99
C LEU A 319 9.57 12.54 13.66
N SER A 320 9.25 11.59 12.77
CA SER A 320 9.88 11.48 11.44
C SER A 320 9.63 12.73 10.59
N LEU A 321 8.43 13.31 10.66
CA LEU A 321 8.11 14.54 9.92
C LEU A 321 8.82 15.76 10.51
N LEU A 322 8.93 15.86 11.83
CA LEU A 322 9.74 16.90 12.47
C LEU A 322 11.22 16.78 12.06
N LEU A 323 11.75 15.56 12.07
CA LEU A 323 13.12 15.30 11.66
C LEU A 323 13.35 15.68 10.19
N LEU A 324 12.36 15.44 9.30
CA LEU A 324 12.40 15.87 7.90
C LEU A 324 12.48 17.40 7.78
N VAL A 325 11.61 18.12 8.52
CA VAL A 325 11.54 19.59 8.48
C VAL A 325 12.85 20.22 8.99
N TYR A 326 13.38 19.71 10.08
CA TYR A 326 14.61 20.24 10.70
C TYR A 326 15.91 19.59 10.21
N ALA A 327 15.83 18.69 9.21
CA ALA A 327 17.02 18.06 8.67
C ALA A 327 18.01 19.08 8.11
N VAL A 328 19.25 18.98 8.54
CA VAL A 328 20.39 19.80 8.07
C VAL A 328 21.33 19.02 7.17
N ASP A 329 21.29 17.68 7.21
CA ASP A 329 22.13 16.79 6.44
C ASP A 329 21.37 15.57 5.89
N SER A 330 22.03 14.84 4.98
CA SER A 330 21.48 13.63 4.35
C SER A 330 21.23 12.51 5.35
N THR A 331 21.98 12.44 6.45
CA THR A 331 21.82 11.40 7.47
C THR A 331 20.50 11.57 8.21
N MET A 332 20.15 12.81 8.56
CA MET A 332 18.87 13.14 9.18
C MET A 332 17.69 12.83 8.24
N LEU A 333 17.84 13.08 6.93
CA LEU A 333 16.84 12.71 5.92
C LEU A 333 16.66 11.20 5.84
N LEU A 334 17.73 10.43 5.81
CA LEU A 334 17.68 8.97 5.81
C LEU A 334 17.03 8.43 7.09
N LEU A 335 17.39 8.99 8.25
CA LEU A 335 16.75 8.61 9.53
C LEU A 335 15.26 8.94 9.54
N SER A 336 14.86 10.10 8.99
CA SER A 336 13.44 10.43 8.77
C SER A 336 12.76 9.36 7.92
N GLY A 337 13.39 8.92 6.82
CA GLY A 337 12.89 7.83 5.96
C GLY A 337 12.67 6.53 6.74
N VAL A 338 13.64 6.12 7.58
CA VAL A 338 13.53 4.95 8.47
C VAL A 338 12.28 5.06 9.35
N LEU A 339 12.11 6.19 10.04
CA LEU A 339 11.00 6.40 10.96
C LEU A 339 9.64 6.53 10.24
N GLN A 340 9.60 6.95 8.98
CA GLN A 340 8.37 6.98 8.18
C GLN A 340 7.76 5.59 7.97
N GLY A 341 8.56 4.52 8.00
CA GLY A 341 8.08 3.14 7.92
C GLY A 341 7.09 2.76 9.03
N PHE A 342 7.10 3.47 10.16
CA PHE A 342 6.13 3.25 11.24
C PHE A 342 4.70 3.63 10.86
N SER A 343 4.48 4.45 9.83
CA SER A 343 3.14 4.72 9.30
C SER A 343 2.49 3.46 8.70
N VAL A 344 3.29 2.62 8.04
CA VAL A 344 2.84 1.34 7.47
C VAL A 344 2.53 0.34 8.59
N LEU A 345 3.38 0.26 9.61
CA LEU A 345 3.15 -0.57 10.80
C LEU A 345 1.85 -0.17 11.53
N ALA A 346 1.59 1.14 11.66
CA ALA A 346 0.32 1.64 12.19
C ALA A 346 -0.88 1.19 11.35
N SER A 347 -0.75 1.11 10.02
CA SER A 347 -1.83 0.67 9.12
C SER A 347 -2.20 -0.81 9.33
N VAL A 348 -1.22 -1.68 9.56
CA VAL A 348 -1.44 -3.11 9.89
C VAL A 348 -2.22 -3.24 11.19
N THR A 349 -1.81 -2.52 12.25
CA THR A 349 -2.48 -2.53 13.55
C THR A 349 -3.92 -1.99 13.45
N ARG A 350 -4.15 -0.92 12.67
CA ARG A 350 -5.51 -0.40 12.38
C ARG A 350 -6.38 -1.43 11.67
N GLY A 351 -5.83 -2.14 10.69
CA GLY A 351 -6.55 -3.21 9.98
C GLY A 351 -7.03 -4.32 10.90
N ALA A 352 -6.14 -4.78 11.78
CA ALA A 352 -6.45 -5.80 12.78
C ALA A 352 -7.52 -5.30 13.78
N MET A 353 -7.41 -4.07 14.29
CA MET A 353 -8.39 -3.47 15.19
C MET A 353 -9.76 -3.29 14.51
N THR A 354 -9.79 -2.92 13.22
CA THR A 354 -11.03 -2.84 12.44
C THR A 354 -11.76 -4.19 12.39
N ALA A 355 -11.00 -5.27 12.17
CA ALA A 355 -11.57 -6.62 12.11
C ALA A 355 -12.17 -7.10 13.44
N GLU A 356 -11.68 -6.59 14.58
CA GLU A 356 -12.19 -6.94 15.90
C GLU A 356 -13.37 -6.07 16.36
N LEU A 357 -13.46 -4.83 15.86
CA LEU A 357 -14.55 -3.91 16.23
C LEU A 357 -15.89 -4.25 15.55
N VAL A 358 -15.84 -5.05 14.50
CA VAL A 358 -17.01 -5.32 13.66
C VAL A 358 -17.27 -6.83 13.57
N PRO A 359 -18.52 -7.31 13.71
CA PRO A 359 -18.86 -8.70 13.48
C PRO A 359 -18.42 -9.18 12.08
N THR A 360 -18.00 -10.44 11.98
CA THR A 360 -17.47 -11.03 10.72
C THR A 360 -18.41 -10.88 9.54
N ALA A 361 -19.73 -10.93 9.77
CA ALA A 361 -20.76 -10.73 8.75
C ALA A 361 -20.78 -9.31 8.15
N LEU A 362 -20.27 -8.32 8.87
CA LEU A 362 -20.25 -6.89 8.47
C LEU A 362 -18.86 -6.40 8.03
N LEU A 363 -17.82 -7.23 8.12
CA LEU A 363 -16.46 -6.83 7.79
C LEU A 363 -16.32 -6.30 6.35
N GLY A 364 -16.91 -6.96 5.39
CA GLY A 364 -16.88 -6.52 3.99
C GLY A 364 -17.51 -5.14 3.81
N ARG A 365 -18.64 -4.89 4.47
CA ARG A 365 -19.33 -3.58 4.46
C ARG A 365 -18.48 -2.49 5.11
N MET A 366 -17.82 -2.81 6.22
CA MET A 366 -16.94 -1.88 6.95
C MET A 366 -15.73 -1.50 6.10
N PHE A 367 -15.04 -2.48 5.50
CA PHE A 367 -13.91 -2.20 4.63
C PHE A 367 -14.30 -1.43 3.37
N GLY A 368 -15.49 -1.70 2.80
CA GLY A 368 -16.06 -0.92 1.70
C GLY A 368 -16.30 0.55 2.08
N THR A 369 -16.91 0.79 3.24
CA THR A 369 -17.15 2.14 3.77
C THR A 369 -15.83 2.86 4.04
N LEU A 370 -14.86 2.21 4.68
CA LEU A 370 -13.52 2.77 4.88
C LEU A 370 -12.82 3.06 3.54
N GLY A 371 -13.00 2.22 2.54
CA GLY A 371 -12.48 2.42 1.18
C GLY A 371 -13.02 3.71 0.54
N LEU A 372 -14.30 3.99 0.70
CA LEU A 372 -14.93 5.20 0.19
C LEU A 372 -14.35 6.46 0.88
N PHE A 373 -14.25 6.47 2.20
CA PHE A 373 -13.67 7.60 2.94
C PHE A 373 -12.18 7.79 2.63
N ARG A 374 -11.41 6.71 2.49
CA ARG A 374 -10.01 6.77 2.04
C ARG A 374 -9.90 7.35 0.63
N GLY A 375 -10.83 7.01 -0.25
CA GLY A 375 -10.90 7.57 -1.60
C GLY A 375 -11.11 9.09 -1.58
N LEU A 376 -12.01 9.59 -0.73
CA LEU A 376 -12.19 11.04 -0.54
C LEU A 376 -10.91 11.71 -0.02
N VAL A 377 -10.25 11.10 0.97
CA VAL A 377 -8.97 11.59 1.48
C VAL A 377 -7.89 11.60 0.38
N MET A 378 -7.82 10.56 -0.44
CA MET A 378 -6.89 10.47 -1.57
C MET A 378 -7.07 11.61 -2.59
N ILE A 379 -8.31 12.04 -2.80
CA ILE A 379 -8.63 13.15 -3.71
C ILE A 379 -8.34 14.51 -3.06
N LEU A 380 -8.74 14.72 -1.81
CA LEU A 380 -8.69 16.03 -1.17
C LEU A 380 -7.32 16.39 -0.59
N SER A 381 -6.59 15.39 -0.07
CA SER A 381 -5.35 15.64 0.66
C SER A 381 -4.22 16.25 -0.17
N PRO A 382 -3.93 15.80 -1.41
CA PRO A 382 -2.84 16.40 -2.19
C PRO A 382 -3.10 17.86 -2.57
N VAL A 383 -4.34 18.22 -2.92
CA VAL A 383 -4.71 19.64 -3.18
C VAL A 383 -4.58 20.45 -1.90
N GLY A 384 -5.07 19.94 -0.76
CA GLY A 384 -4.93 20.61 0.53
C GLY A 384 -3.46 20.89 0.87
N GLY A 385 -2.57 19.93 0.61
CA GLY A 385 -1.13 20.11 0.77
C GLY A 385 -0.57 21.20 -0.14
N GLY A 386 -1.03 21.25 -1.40
CA GLY A 386 -0.62 22.27 -2.36
C GLY A 386 -1.04 23.68 -1.95
N VAL A 387 -2.26 23.82 -1.42
CA VAL A 387 -2.74 25.12 -0.87
C VAL A 387 -1.88 25.54 0.32
N LEU A 388 -1.62 24.64 1.27
CA LEU A 388 -0.78 24.93 2.44
C LEU A 388 0.63 25.34 2.03
N TRP A 389 1.22 24.61 1.09
CA TRP A 389 2.57 24.90 0.59
C TRP A 389 2.68 26.30 -0.03
N THR A 390 1.69 26.69 -0.85
CA THR A 390 1.73 27.97 -1.57
C THR A 390 1.28 29.15 -0.73
N ALA A 391 0.32 28.95 0.20
CA ALA A 391 -0.26 30.04 0.99
C ALA A 391 0.53 30.36 2.27
N ILE A 392 1.14 29.34 2.91
CA ILE A 392 1.80 29.50 4.22
C ILE A 392 3.30 29.17 4.12
N GLY A 393 3.66 28.17 3.32
CA GLY A 393 5.05 27.72 3.14
C GLY A 393 5.20 26.21 3.18
N PRO A 394 6.36 25.67 2.72
CA PRO A 394 6.60 24.24 2.55
C PRO A 394 6.45 23.41 3.84
N GLU A 395 6.90 23.92 4.98
CA GLU A 395 6.88 23.24 6.28
C GLU A 395 5.47 23.09 6.84
N SER A 396 4.56 24.00 6.47
CA SER A 396 3.18 24.03 6.96
C SER A 396 2.42 22.75 6.68
N VAL A 397 2.72 22.09 5.54
CA VAL A 397 2.13 20.81 5.17
C VAL A 397 2.38 19.77 6.26
N PHE A 398 3.61 19.68 6.75
CA PHE A 398 4.02 18.69 7.76
C PHE A 398 3.49 19.04 9.14
N TYR A 399 3.47 20.32 9.52
CA TYR A 399 2.89 20.77 10.80
C TYR A 399 1.39 20.49 10.88
N VAL A 400 0.64 20.75 9.79
CA VAL A 400 -0.79 20.42 9.73
C VAL A 400 -1.01 18.91 9.81
N ILE A 401 -0.20 18.10 9.13
CA ILE A 401 -0.29 16.63 9.24
C ILE A 401 -0.02 16.17 10.67
N ILE A 402 0.99 16.71 11.35
CA ILE A 402 1.29 16.39 12.75
C ILE A 402 0.09 16.77 13.63
N ALA A 403 -0.47 17.95 13.45
CA ALA A 403 -1.66 18.40 14.19
C ALA A 403 -2.86 17.45 13.98
N LEU A 404 -3.12 17.02 12.73
CA LEU A 404 -4.17 16.07 12.41
C LEU A 404 -3.91 14.67 13.02
N GLN A 405 -2.63 14.22 13.07
CA GLN A 405 -2.28 12.97 13.72
C GLN A 405 -2.47 13.06 15.25
N VAL A 406 -2.09 14.15 15.88
CA VAL A 406 -2.36 14.39 17.31
C VAL A 406 -3.88 14.40 17.56
N LEU A 407 -4.66 15.10 16.72
CA LEU A 407 -6.12 15.06 16.81
C LEU A 407 -6.69 13.64 16.66
N SER A 408 -6.15 12.86 15.75
CA SER A 408 -6.56 11.46 15.58
C SER A 408 -6.25 10.61 16.83
N MET A 409 -5.15 10.88 17.53
CA MET A 409 -4.83 10.22 18.80
C MET A 409 -5.87 10.53 19.88
N PHE A 410 -6.40 11.76 19.94
CA PHE A 410 -7.49 12.09 20.89
C PHE A 410 -8.76 11.30 20.56
N LEU A 411 -9.11 11.12 19.29
CA LEU A 411 -10.23 10.28 18.90
C LEU A 411 -10.02 8.82 19.34
N LEU A 412 -8.78 8.34 19.29
CA LEU A 412 -8.45 6.97 19.71
C LEU A 412 -8.66 6.76 21.22
N VAL A 413 -8.58 7.83 22.06
CA VAL A 413 -8.87 7.72 23.52
C VAL A 413 -10.31 7.21 23.73
N THR A 414 -11.28 7.68 22.95
CA THR A 414 -12.69 7.32 23.10
C THR A 414 -13.03 5.89 22.69
N MET A 415 -12.09 5.19 22.00
CA MET A 415 -12.28 3.84 21.52
C MET A 415 -12.01 2.80 22.60
N PRO A 416 -12.71 1.64 22.58
CA PRO A 416 -12.38 0.53 23.48
C PRO A 416 -11.02 -0.07 23.09
N GLU A 417 -10.29 -0.57 24.08
CA GLU A 417 -9.13 -1.44 23.83
C GLU A 417 -9.62 -2.76 23.23
N THR A 418 -9.04 -3.17 22.13
CA THR A 418 -9.28 -4.49 21.55
C THR A 418 -8.04 -5.33 21.80
N SER A 419 -8.10 -6.23 22.77
CA SER A 419 -7.05 -7.21 23.02
C SER A 419 -7.67 -8.60 23.01
N SER A 420 -6.96 -9.59 22.48
CA SER A 420 -7.40 -10.98 22.41
C SER A 420 -7.56 -11.68 23.79
N SER A 421 -7.30 -10.97 24.89
CA SER A 421 -7.44 -11.50 26.26
C SER A 421 -8.90 -11.66 26.74
N ARG A 422 -9.93 -11.33 25.91
CA ARG A 422 -11.33 -11.52 26.29
C ARG A 422 -11.89 -12.95 26.09
N HIS A 423 -11.08 -13.93 25.72
CA HIS A 423 -11.56 -15.32 25.55
C HIS A 423 -11.49 -16.18 26.85
N VAL A 424 -11.20 -15.59 28.02
CA VAL A 424 -11.10 -16.39 29.27
C VAL A 424 -12.29 -16.22 30.24
N THR A 425 -13.22 -15.31 30.02
CA THR A 425 -14.30 -15.04 31.00
C THR A 425 -15.72 -15.18 30.48
N THR A 426 -16.02 -16.21 29.68
CA THR A 426 -17.40 -16.68 29.46
C THR A 426 -17.45 -18.20 29.45
N ARG A 427 -17.01 -18.82 30.56
CA ARG A 427 -17.37 -20.15 31.00
C ARG A 427 -17.55 -20.10 32.52
N THR A 428 -18.66 -19.62 32.96
CA THR A 428 -19.37 -20.04 34.19
C THR A 428 -20.85 -19.96 33.89
#